data_e0fbdf434969acda6f35959f199b9297
#
_entry.id   e0fbdf434969acda6f35959f199b9297
#
_cell.length_a   1.000
_cell.length_b   1.000
_cell.length_c   1.000
_cell.angle_alpha   90.00
_cell.angle_beta   90.00
_cell.angle_gamma   90.00
#
_symmetry.space_group_name_H-M   'P 1'
#
loop_
_entity.id
_entity.type
_entity.pdbx_description
1 polymer ?
#
loop_
_entity_poly.entity_id
_entity_poly.type
_entity_poly.pdbx_seq_one_letter_code
_entity_poly.pdbx_strand_id
1 'polypeptide(L)'
;MPEISRAAYADLFGPTTGDRIRLADTDLIVEIEEDRCGGPGLAGDEAVFGGGKVIRESMGQARATRADGTPDTVVTGAVVVDHWGIVKADIGIRDGRITGIGKAGNPDTMDGVHPDLVIGPETEIIAGNGRILTAGAIDAHVHFICPQIADEALSAGVTTLVGGGTGPAEGSKATTVTPGPWHLARMLEAMEQYPLNVGFLGKGNTVSHEAMLSQIRGGALGLKLHEDWGSTPAVIDASLTVADRTGIQVAIHTDTLNEAGFVGDTLAAIAGRGIHAYHTEGAGGGHAPDIMTVVSEPHVLPSSTNPTRPYTVNTAEEHLDMLMVCHHLNPAVPEDLAFAESRIRPSTIGAEDILHDLGAISIISSDSQAMGRVGEVVLRTWQTAHVMKRRRGALPGDGSADNHRVRRYVAKYTINPALAQGLAREIGSVETGKLADLVLWEPAFFGVKPHLVIKGGQIAYAQMGDANASIPTPQPILPRPMYGAIGRAPASNSFNFVAPLAIEDGLPERLQLGKRFVAIDSTRGVTKADMRENDARPRVEVDPDSFAVRIDGELVEAAPATELPMSQRYFLF
;
A
#
# COMPACT_ATOMS: atom_id res chain seq x y z
N MET A 1 19.65 -1.65 -41.84
CA MET A 1 19.95 -1.89 -40.42
C MET A 1 19.82 -3.37 -40.15
N PRO A 2 20.64 -4.00 -39.31
CA PRO A 2 20.42 -5.39 -38.94
C PRO A 2 19.08 -5.49 -38.21
N GLU A 3 18.24 -6.42 -38.65
CA GLU A 3 16.97 -6.72 -37.98
C GLU A 3 17.22 -7.75 -36.87
N ILE A 4 16.60 -7.55 -35.71
CA ILE A 4 16.56 -8.54 -34.60
C ILE A 4 15.12 -9.00 -34.40
N SER A 5 14.94 -10.25 -33.97
CA SER A 5 13.61 -10.74 -33.64
C SER A 5 13.06 -10.06 -32.37
N ARG A 6 11.73 -10.00 -32.22
CA ARG A 6 11.09 -9.45 -31.02
C ARG A 6 11.54 -10.16 -29.75
N ALA A 7 11.71 -11.49 -29.80
CA ALA A 7 12.23 -12.26 -28.67
C ALA A 7 13.67 -11.84 -28.31
N ALA A 8 14.56 -11.71 -29.30
CA ALA A 8 15.93 -11.26 -29.04
C ALA A 8 15.98 -9.80 -28.52
N TYR A 9 15.06 -8.95 -28.96
CA TYR A 9 14.93 -7.61 -28.41
C TYR A 9 14.52 -7.66 -26.92
N ALA A 10 13.49 -8.45 -26.59
CA ALA A 10 13.03 -8.61 -25.22
C ALA A 10 14.10 -9.19 -24.28
N ASP A 11 14.92 -10.14 -24.77
CA ASP A 11 16.05 -10.70 -24.03
C ASP A 11 17.16 -9.68 -23.73
N LEU A 12 17.37 -8.72 -24.65
CA LEU A 12 18.41 -7.69 -24.52
C LEU A 12 17.96 -6.47 -23.71
N PHE A 13 16.73 -5.98 -23.94
CA PHE A 13 16.24 -4.71 -23.46
C PHE A 13 14.99 -4.81 -22.57
N GLY A 14 14.47 -6.01 -22.38
CA GLY A 14 13.18 -6.25 -21.76
C GLY A 14 12.01 -6.13 -22.77
N PRO A 15 10.80 -6.48 -22.34
CA PRO A 15 9.60 -6.41 -23.16
C PRO A 15 9.29 -4.97 -23.59
N THR A 16 8.53 -4.79 -24.68
CA THR A 16 8.19 -3.49 -25.27
C THR A 16 6.69 -3.38 -25.54
N THR A 17 6.24 -2.25 -26.09
CA THR A 17 4.82 -1.97 -26.40
C THR A 17 4.14 -3.17 -27.07
N GLY A 18 3.00 -3.58 -26.50
CA GLY A 18 2.18 -4.72 -26.93
C GLY A 18 2.71 -6.09 -26.52
N ASP A 19 3.86 -6.17 -25.84
CA ASP A 19 4.30 -7.40 -25.19
C ASP A 19 3.51 -7.63 -23.89
N ARG A 20 3.36 -8.89 -23.52
CA ARG A 20 2.54 -9.32 -22.38
C ARG A 20 3.39 -10.01 -21.33
N ILE A 21 3.09 -9.69 -20.08
CA ILE A 21 3.76 -10.25 -18.90
C ILE A 21 2.70 -10.89 -18.01
N ARG A 22 2.96 -12.13 -17.62
CA ARG A 22 2.16 -12.79 -16.57
C ARG A 22 2.67 -12.37 -15.19
N LEU A 23 1.75 -12.04 -14.28
CA LEU A 23 2.08 -11.67 -12.91
C LEU A 23 2.18 -12.95 -12.04
N ALA A 24 3.38 -13.32 -11.67
CA ALA A 24 3.70 -14.56 -10.94
C ALA A 24 3.06 -15.81 -11.60
N ASP A 25 2.42 -16.68 -10.81
CA ASP A 25 1.63 -17.83 -11.28
C ASP A 25 0.11 -17.56 -11.31
N THR A 26 -0.28 -16.30 -11.29
CA THR A 26 -1.68 -15.89 -11.44
C THR A 26 -2.15 -16.04 -12.89
N ASP A 27 -3.46 -15.91 -13.12
CA ASP A 27 -4.02 -15.80 -14.48
C ASP A 27 -4.01 -14.34 -14.99
N LEU A 28 -3.46 -13.40 -14.23
CA LEU A 28 -3.38 -11.99 -14.60
C LEU A 28 -2.26 -11.76 -15.60
N ILE A 29 -2.61 -11.08 -16.70
CA ILE A 29 -1.68 -10.72 -17.76
C ILE A 29 -1.76 -9.21 -18.00
N VAL A 30 -0.62 -8.53 -17.94
CA VAL A 30 -0.50 -7.13 -18.33
C VAL A 30 0.07 -7.01 -19.73
N GLU A 31 -0.37 -6.01 -20.48
CA GLU A 31 0.19 -5.60 -21.77
C GLU A 31 0.84 -4.23 -21.62
N ILE A 32 2.06 -4.07 -22.14
CA ILE A 32 2.75 -2.79 -22.11
C ILE A 32 2.08 -1.84 -23.08
N GLU A 33 1.53 -0.75 -22.56
CA GLU A 33 0.78 0.27 -23.31
C GLU A 33 1.70 1.17 -24.13
N GLU A 34 2.87 1.51 -23.57
CA GLU A 34 3.86 2.41 -24.17
C GLU A 34 5.28 2.04 -23.73
N ASP A 35 6.24 2.12 -24.64
CA ASP A 35 7.68 2.04 -24.34
C ASP A 35 8.30 3.43 -24.48
N ARG A 36 8.70 4.02 -23.38
CA ARG A 36 9.30 5.36 -23.29
C ARG A 36 10.83 5.33 -23.35
N CYS A 37 11.45 4.14 -23.32
CA CYS A 37 12.92 3.99 -23.42
C CYS A 37 13.40 3.84 -24.86
N GLY A 38 12.52 3.35 -25.73
CA GLY A 38 12.87 3.00 -27.10
C GLY A 38 11.67 2.40 -27.82
N GLY A 39 11.77 1.12 -28.21
CA GLY A 39 10.70 0.40 -28.90
C GLY A 39 10.80 0.45 -30.43
N PRO A 40 9.76 0.05 -31.16
CA PRO A 40 9.78 -0.02 -32.61
C PRO A 40 10.12 1.33 -33.28
N GLY A 41 11.20 1.35 -34.04
CA GLY A 41 11.71 2.55 -34.75
C GLY A 41 12.77 3.34 -33.98
N LEU A 42 12.95 3.13 -32.69
CA LEU A 42 13.99 3.73 -31.85
C LEU A 42 14.85 2.68 -31.14
N ALA A 43 14.64 1.40 -31.45
CA ALA A 43 15.26 0.27 -30.77
C ALA A 43 16.76 0.13 -31.08
N GLY A 44 17.52 -0.28 -30.06
CA GLY A 44 18.91 -0.72 -30.18
C GLY A 44 19.93 0.21 -29.52
N ASP A 45 19.48 1.33 -28.93
CA ASP A 45 20.33 2.26 -28.19
C ASP A 45 19.82 2.52 -26.76
N GLU A 46 18.94 1.67 -26.26
CA GLU A 46 18.39 1.75 -24.90
C GLU A 46 19.48 1.65 -23.85
N ALA A 47 19.27 2.33 -22.71
CA ALA A 47 20.19 2.34 -21.59
C ALA A 47 20.29 0.94 -20.95
N VAL A 48 21.40 0.24 -21.17
CA VAL A 48 21.72 -1.05 -20.56
C VAL A 48 23.16 -1.02 -20.07
N PHE A 49 23.37 -1.45 -18.81
CA PHE A 49 24.69 -1.58 -18.21
C PHE A 49 25.21 -3.02 -18.34
N GLY A 50 26.52 -3.15 -18.60
CA GLY A 50 27.22 -4.43 -18.65
C GLY A 50 28.40 -4.42 -19.61
N GLY A 51 29.18 -5.49 -19.62
CA GLY A 51 30.30 -5.70 -20.55
C GLY A 51 29.82 -5.62 -22.00
N GLY A 52 30.37 -4.69 -22.78
CA GLY A 52 29.97 -4.49 -24.18
C GLY A 52 28.61 -3.82 -24.40
N LYS A 53 27.94 -3.34 -23.33
CA LYS A 53 26.66 -2.64 -23.40
C LYS A 53 26.84 -1.12 -23.60
N VAL A 54 25.74 -0.41 -23.82
CA VAL A 54 25.75 0.99 -24.26
C VAL A 54 26.20 1.98 -23.18
N ILE A 55 25.91 1.73 -21.88
CA ILE A 55 26.31 2.63 -20.80
C ILE A 55 27.81 2.55 -20.58
N ARG A 56 28.56 3.37 -21.32
CA ARG A 56 30.01 3.54 -21.25
C ARG A 56 30.34 4.98 -21.62
N GLU A 57 31.51 5.45 -21.20
CA GLU A 57 32.01 6.79 -21.51
C GLU A 57 31.97 7.08 -23.00
N SER A 58 31.46 8.25 -23.36
CA SER A 58 31.29 8.74 -24.74
C SER A 58 30.35 7.88 -25.60
N MET A 59 29.53 7.05 -24.97
CA MET A 59 28.44 6.30 -25.58
C MET A 59 27.13 6.63 -24.85
N GLY A 60 26.55 5.74 -24.07
CA GLY A 60 25.36 6.01 -23.26
C GLY A 60 25.62 6.80 -21.97
N GLN A 61 26.89 7.00 -21.59
CA GLN A 61 27.28 7.90 -20.51
C GLN A 61 27.79 9.20 -21.09
N ALA A 62 27.20 10.32 -20.66
CA ALA A 62 27.60 11.68 -20.99
C ALA A 62 28.67 12.18 -20.01
N ARG A 63 29.31 13.29 -20.35
CA ARG A 63 30.26 13.99 -19.49
C ARG A 63 29.61 14.88 -18.41
N ALA A 64 28.28 15.01 -18.43
CA ALA A 64 27.54 15.83 -17.50
C ALA A 64 27.69 15.30 -16.06
N THR A 65 27.84 16.20 -15.12
CA THR A 65 28.01 15.89 -13.69
C THR A 65 26.70 16.10 -12.91
N ARG A 66 26.69 15.72 -11.66
CA ARG A 66 25.57 16.00 -10.76
C ARG A 66 25.27 17.52 -10.68
N ALA A 67 26.29 18.36 -10.77
CA ALA A 67 26.13 19.81 -10.78
C ALA A 67 25.39 20.31 -12.06
N ASP A 68 25.52 19.58 -13.16
CA ASP A 68 24.82 19.85 -14.41
C ASP A 68 23.39 19.30 -14.43
N GLY A 69 22.96 18.60 -13.39
CA GLY A 69 21.58 18.13 -13.23
C GLY A 69 21.38 16.62 -13.40
N THR A 70 22.45 15.81 -13.57
CA THR A 70 22.28 14.37 -13.73
C THR A 70 21.65 13.72 -12.48
N PRO A 71 20.84 12.67 -12.64
CA PRO A 71 20.31 11.91 -11.53
C PRO A 71 21.42 11.20 -10.73
N ASP A 72 21.16 10.98 -9.43
CA ASP A 72 22.05 10.18 -8.56
C ASP A 72 21.95 8.69 -8.93
N THR A 73 20.75 8.26 -9.35
CA THR A 73 20.46 6.86 -9.74
C THR A 73 19.50 6.84 -10.92
N VAL A 74 19.70 5.88 -11.83
CA VAL A 74 18.72 5.55 -12.88
C VAL A 74 18.36 4.07 -12.77
N VAL A 75 17.05 3.77 -12.68
CA VAL A 75 16.52 2.42 -12.88
C VAL A 75 16.20 2.29 -14.36
N THR A 76 16.90 1.37 -15.06
CA THR A 76 16.79 1.27 -16.53
C THR A 76 15.72 0.28 -16.97
N GLY A 77 14.93 0.62 -17.99
CA GLY A 77 14.07 -0.27 -18.78
C GLY A 77 13.02 -1.06 -17.99
N ALA A 78 12.58 -0.57 -16.84
CA ALA A 78 11.59 -1.23 -16.01
C ALA A 78 10.17 -1.11 -16.58
N VAL A 79 9.34 -2.13 -16.40
CA VAL A 79 7.90 -2.06 -16.66
C VAL A 79 7.22 -1.48 -15.44
N VAL A 80 6.88 -0.21 -15.51
CA VAL A 80 6.13 0.49 -14.45
C VAL A 80 4.69 0.00 -14.47
N VAL A 81 4.21 -0.50 -13.33
CA VAL A 81 2.81 -0.85 -13.09
C VAL A 81 2.27 0.11 -12.04
N ASP A 82 1.41 1.01 -12.47
CA ASP A 82 0.82 2.03 -11.61
C ASP A 82 -0.66 2.27 -11.99
N HIS A 83 -1.40 3.01 -11.15
CA HIS A 83 -2.81 3.34 -11.40
C HIS A 83 -3.02 4.14 -12.69
N TRP A 84 -2.01 4.90 -13.14
CA TRP A 84 -2.09 5.74 -14.33
C TRP A 84 -1.67 5.04 -15.63
N GLY A 85 -1.07 3.84 -15.56
CA GLY A 85 -0.68 3.11 -16.77
C GLY A 85 0.28 1.95 -16.50
N ILE A 86 0.54 1.19 -17.56
CA ILE A 86 1.53 0.10 -17.61
C ILE A 86 2.49 0.41 -18.74
N VAL A 87 3.65 0.98 -18.38
CA VAL A 87 4.59 1.50 -19.38
C VAL A 87 6.01 1.01 -19.09
N LYS A 88 6.82 0.83 -20.13
CA LYS A 88 8.26 0.65 -19.98
C LYS A 88 8.93 2.01 -19.94
N ALA A 89 9.78 2.25 -18.94
CA ALA A 89 10.51 3.51 -18.80
C ALA A 89 11.80 3.34 -18.00
N ASP A 90 12.74 4.27 -18.21
CA ASP A 90 13.83 4.54 -17.30
C ASP A 90 13.34 5.56 -16.25
N ILE A 91 13.76 5.39 -14.99
CA ILE A 91 13.36 6.23 -13.87
C ILE A 91 14.60 6.89 -13.27
N GLY A 92 14.67 8.21 -13.33
CA GLY A 92 15.71 8.99 -12.68
C GLY A 92 15.36 9.34 -11.25
N ILE A 93 16.34 9.27 -10.38
CA ILE A 93 16.21 9.59 -8.95
C ILE A 93 17.31 10.57 -8.58
N ARG A 94 16.93 11.68 -7.95
CA ARG A 94 17.86 12.67 -7.43
C ARG A 94 17.37 13.21 -6.09
N ASP A 95 18.28 13.34 -5.12
CA ASP A 95 17.97 13.78 -3.75
C ASP A 95 16.82 12.98 -3.11
N GLY A 96 16.74 11.69 -3.45
CA GLY A 96 15.74 10.77 -2.96
C GLY A 96 14.36 10.89 -3.63
N ARG A 97 14.21 11.72 -4.67
CA ARG A 97 12.96 11.94 -5.40
C ARG A 97 13.06 11.51 -6.85
N ILE A 98 11.95 11.09 -7.42
CA ILE A 98 11.82 10.80 -8.85
C ILE A 98 11.94 12.12 -9.62
N THR A 99 12.89 12.21 -10.54
CA THR A 99 13.14 13.41 -11.34
C THR A 99 12.62 13.30 -12.76
N GLY A 100 12.58 12.09 -13.32
CA GLY A 100 12.14 11.87 -14.69
C GLY A 100 11.67 10.44 -14.92
N ILE A 101 10.80 10.27 -15.90
CA ILE A 101 10.25 9.00 -16.39
C ILE A 101 10.29 9.02 -17.90
N GLY A 102 11.18 8.25 -18.54
CA GLY A 102 11.35 8.30 -19.99
C GLY A 102 12.55 7.50 -20.46
N LYS A 103 13.32 8.01 -21.41
CA LYS A 103 14.56 7.43 -21.93
C LYS A 103 15.76 8.07 -21.25
N ALA A 104 16.60 7.25 -20.62
CA ALA A 104 17.88 7.69 -20.08
C ALA A 104 19.02 7.48 -21.07
N GLY A 105 20.12 8.23 -20.90
CA GLY A 105 21.32 8.05 -21.71
C GLY A 105 22.13 9.31 -21.90
N ASN A 106 22.84 9.36 -23.02
CA ASN A 106 23.67 10.48 -23.43
C ASN A 106 23.03 11.19 -24.65
N PRO A 107 22.53 12.43 -24.51
CA PRO A 107 21.88 13.14 -25.59
C PRO A 107 22.81 13.48 -26.77
N ASP A 108 24.14 13.43 -26.57
CA ASP A 108 25.10 13.66 -27.67
C ASP A 108 25.19 12.47 -28.64
N THR A 109 24.74 11.28 -28.23
CA THR A 109 24.90 10.03 -28.99
C THR A 109 23.61 9.21 -29.13
N MET A 110 22.56 9.55 -28.38
CA MET A 110 21.30 8.84 -28.31
C MET A 110 20.13 9.81 -28.50
N ASP A 111 19.24 9.50 -29.44
CA ASP A 111 18.05 10.32 -29.70
C ASP A 111 16.97 10.09 -28.62
N GLY A 112 16.23 11.15 -28.28
CA GLY A 112 15.06 11.09 -27.42
C GLY A 112 15.36 10.95 -25.94
N VAL A 113 16.60 11.18 -25.50
CA VAL A 113 16.96 11.20 -24.07
C VAL A 113 16.21 12.32 -23.35
N HIS A 114 15.54 11.96 -22.26
CA HIS A 114 14.83 12.92 -21.42
C HIS A 114 15.84 13.83 -20.70
N PRO A 115 15.61 15.15 -20.63
CA PRO A 115 16.58 16.10 -20.03
C PRO A 115 17.00 15.76 -18.59
N ASP A 116 16.06 15.26 -17.79
CA ASP A 116 16.32 14.89 -16.39
C ASP A 116 16.84 13.44 -16.22
N LEU A 117 17.16 12.74 -17.31
CA LEU A 117 17.63 11.35 -17.33
C LEU A 117 19.00 11.19 -18.01
N VAL A 118 19.77 12.26 -18.08
CA VAL A 118 21.14 12.22 -18.63
C VAL A 118 22.03 11.42 -17.68
N ILE A 119 22.57 10.30 -18.16
CA ILE A 119 23.49 9.44 -17.39
C ILE A 119 24.87 10.07 -17.40
N GLY A 120 25.37 10.47 -16.24
CA GLY A 120 26.71 11.00 -16.05
C GLY A 120 27.64 10.02 -15.32
N PRO A 121 28.91 10.40 -15.10
CA PRO A 121 29.87 9.56 -14.38
C PRO A 121 29.57 9.38 -12.89
N GLU A 122 28.67 10.20 -12.33
CA GLU A 122 28.24 10.17 -10.93
C GLU A 122 26.86 9.47 -10.76
N THR A 123 26.30 8.93 -11.83
CA THR A 123 24.99 8.26 -11.84
C THR A 123 25.15 6.76 -11.60
N GLU A 124 24.52 6.22 -10.54
CA GLU A 124 24.43 4.79 -10.30
C GLU A 124 23.33 4.17 -11.18
N ILE A 125 23.52 2.92 -11.58
CA ILE A 125 22.60 2.19 -12.45
C ILE A 125 21.99 1.00 -11.73
N ILE A 126 20.66 0.96 -11.68
CA ILE A 126 19.89 -0.22 -11.24
C ILE A 126 19.23 -0.83 -12.48
N ALA A 127 19.56 -2.07 -12.81
CA ALA A 127 18.98 -2.74 -13.96
C ALA A 127 17.52 -3.14 -13.68
N GLY A 128 16.59 -2.48 -14.35
CA GLY A 128 15.16 -2.79 -14.35
C GLY A 128 14.69 -3.56 -15.59
N ASN A 129 15.57 -3.75 -16.58
CA ASN A 129 15.23 -4.42 -17.83
C ASN A 129 14.65 -5.82 -17.58
N GLY A 130 13.43 -6.05 -18.08
CA GLY A 130 12.71 -7.32 -17.85
C GLY A 130 12.03 -7.46 -16.48
N ARG A 131 12.09 -6.43 -15.62
CA ARG A 131 11.47 -6.40 -14.30
C ARG A 131 10.27 -5.46 -14.24
N ILE A 132 9.41 -5.70 -13.27
CA ILE A 132 8.27 -4.83 -12.95
C ILE A 132 8.68 -3.88 -11.85
N LEU A 133 8.32 -2.60 -11.98
CA LEU A 133 8.51 -1.56 -10.98
C LEU A 133 7.14 -1.05 -10.50
N THR A 134 6.94 -1.00 -9.18
CA THR A 134 5.77 -0.38 -8.55
C THR A 134 6.19 0.67 -7.55
N ALA A 135 5.27 1.56 -7.19
CA ALA A 135 5.42 2.32 -5.95
C ALA A 135 5.46 1.38 -4.74
N GLY A 136 6.14 1.79 -3.68
CA GLY A 136 6.12 1.09 -2.42
C GLY A 136 4.71 1.06 -1.81
N ALA A 137 4.31 -0.08 -1.26
CA ALA A 137 3.00 -0.24 -0.66
C ALA A 137 2.86 0.58 0.62
N ILE A 138 1.62 0.99 0.90
CA ILE A 138 1.20 1.71 2.10
C ILE A 138 0.19 0.85 2.84
N ASP A 139 0.53 0.43 4.04
CA ASP A 139 -0.41 -0.23 4.94
C ASP A 139 -1.01 0.81 5.89
N ALA A 140 -2.31 1.07 5.73
CA ALA A 140 -3.01 2.11 6.47
C ALA A 140 -3.79 1.59 7.69
N HIS A 141 -3.53 0.34 8.10
CA HIS A 141 -4.18 -0.28 9.26
C HIS A 141 -3.20 -1.22 9.98
N VAL A 142 -2.39 -0.66 10.88
CA VAL A 142 -1.31 -1.38 11.57
C VAL A 142 -1.41 -1.22 13.08
N HIS A 143 -1.34 -2.35 13.81
CA HIS A 143 -1.13 -2.38 15.26
C HIS A 143 0.38 -2.47 15.54
N PHE A 144 0.94 -1.43 16.14
CA PHE A 144 2.37 -1.41 16.48
C PHE A 144 2.61 -2.14 17.82
N ILE A 145 2.69 -3.46 17.77
CA ILE A 145 2.90 -4.33 18.93
C ILE A 145 4.35 -4.79 19.02
N CYS A 146 4.90 -5.28 17.91
CA CYS A 146 6.25 -5.83 17.84
C CYS A 146 7.07 -5.08 16.78
N PRO A 147 8.25 -4.51 17.08
CA PRO A 147 9.00 -3.69 16.14
C PRO A 147 9.53 -4.45 14.92
N GLN A 148 9.61 -5.78 14.97
CA GLN A 148 9.99 -6.62 13.82
C GLN A 148 9.02 -6.51 12.64
N ILE A 149 7.83 -5.94 12.85
CA ILE A 149 6.91 -5.60 11.76
C ILE A 149 7.58 -4.73 10.68
N ALA A 150 8.59 -3.93 11.03
CA ALA A 150 9.32 -3.10 10.10
C ALA A 150 10.10 -3.92 9.06
N ASP A 151 10.76 -5.00 9.50
CA ASP A 151 11.52 -5.89 8.63
C ASP A 151 10.57 -6.70 7.72
N GLU A 152 9.46 -7.18 8.27
CA GLU A 152 8.42 -7.90 7.51
C GLU A 152 7.78 -7.00 6.45
N ALA A 153 7.46 -5.75 6.79
CA ALA A 153 6.91 -4.77 5.87
C ALA A 153 7.85 -4.53 4.68
N LEU A 154 9.11 -4.20 4.96
CA LEU A 154 10.09 -3.91 3.92
C LEU A 154 10.40 -5.13 3.06
N SER A 155 10.51 -6.31 3.67
CA SER A 155 10.73 -7.58 2.94
C SER A 155 9.61 -7.90 1.96
N ALA A 156 8.40 -7.40 2.19
CA ALA A 156 7.23 -7.58 1.33
C ALA A 156 6.94 -6.38 0.41
N GLY A 157 7.78 -5.33 0.41
CA GLY A 157 7.60 -4.15 -0.43
C GLY A 157 6.67 -3.09 0.15
N VAL A 158 6.30 -3.20 1.42
CA VAL A 158 5.56 -2.15 2.15
C VAL A 158 6.57 -1.13 2.70
N THR A 159 6.43 0.13 2.29
CA THR A 159 7.40 1.20 2.60
C THR A 159 6.85 2.26 3.55
N THR A 160 5.55 2.20 3.83
CA THR A 160 4.85 3.16 4.70
C THR A 160 3.84 2.44 5.58
N LEU A 161 3.85 2.74 6.87
CA LEU A 161 2.91 2.21 7.86
C LEU A 161 2.14 3.35 8.53
N VAL A 162 0.81 3.24 8.51
CA VAL A 162 -0.10 4.13 9.25
C VAL A 162 -0.95 3.31 10.19
N GLY A 163 -0.96 3.68 11.45
CA GLY A 163 -1.72 2.94 12.47
C GLY A 163 -1.46 3.45 13.88
N GLY A 164 -1.58 2.60 14.86
CA GLY A 164 -1.33 2.96 16.25
C GLY A 164 -0.92 1.78 17.11
N GLY A 165 -0.43 2.07 18.29
CA GLY A 165 0.02 1.10 19.27
C GLY A 165 1.25 1.60 20.02
N THR A 166 1.61 0.88 21.09
CA THR A 166 2.73 1.22 21.99
C THR A 166 3.47 -0.03 22.48
N GLY A 167 3.39 -1.11 21.73
CA GLY A 167 3.85 -2.43 22.18
C GLY A 167 2.68 -3.35 22.57
N PRO A 168 2.92 -4.47 23.24
CA PRO A 168 1.89 -5.48 23.58
C PRO A 168 0.99 -5.06 24.74
N ALA A 169 0.50 -3.82 24.72
CA ALA A 169 -0.49 -3.31 25.66
C ALA A 169 -1.92 -3.63 25.16
N GLU A 170 -2.88 -3.75 26.06
CA GLU A 170 -4.24 -4.18 25.72
C GLU A 170 -4.91 -3.25 24.69
N GLY A 171 -4.78 -1.94 24.88
CA GLY A 171 -5.29 -0.97 23.89
C GLY A 171 -4.62 -1.08 22.52
N SER A 172 -3.34 -1.43 22.45
CA SER A 172 -2.63 -1.62 21.17
C SER A 172 -3.02 -2.91 20.46
N LYS A 173 -3.25 -3.99 21.23
CA LYS A 173 -3.66 -5.28 20.68
C LYS A 173 -5.01 -5.18 19.98
N ALA A 174 -5.94 -4.42 20.57
CA ALA A 174 -7.31 -4.32 20.07
C ALA A 174 -7.54 -3.13 19.11
N THR A 175 -6.87 -1.99 19.25
CA THR A 175 -7.47 -0.73 18.77
C THR A 175 -6.65 0.18 17.85
N THR A 176 -5.51 -0.16 17.33
CA THR A 176 -4.67 0.72 16.47
C THR A 176 -4.54 2.18 16.96
N VAL A 177 -4.37 2.39 18.25
CA VAL A 177 -4.32 3.71 18.88
C VAL A 177 -2.98 3.93 19.59
N THR A 178 -2.34 5.07 19.36
CA THR A 178 -1.21 5.57 20.16
C THR A 178 -1.71 6.74 21.01
N PRO A 179 -2.07 6.52 22.30
CA PRO A 179 -2.79 7.50 23.09
C PRO A 179 -1.85 8.53 23.71
N GLY A 180 -2.15 9.80 23.50
CA GLY A 180 -1.50 10.92 24.16
C GLY A 180 -0.13 11.31 23.61
N PRO A 181 0.30 12.56 23.84
CA PRO A 181 1.52 13.12 23.24
C PRO A 181 2.80 12.42 23.72
N TRP A 182 2.80 11.86 24.93
CA TRP A 182 3.98 11.17 25.44
C TRP A 182 4.25 9.87 24.68
N HIS A 183 3.23 9.04 24.47
CA HIS A 183 3.37 7.80 23.71
C HIS A 183 3.68 8.06 22.23
N LEU A 184 3.03 9.07 21.61
CA LEU A 184 3.31 9.48 20.24
C LEU A 184 4.79 9.85 20.05
N ALA A 185 5.35 10.65 20.98
CA ALA A 185 6.78 10.98 20.94
C ALA A 185 7.67 9.73 21.05
N ARG A 186 7.40 8.81 22.00
CA ARG A 186 8.18 7.58 22.17
C ARG A 186 8.10 6.66 20.94
N MET A 187 6.94 6.58 20.30
CA MET A 187 6.81 5.76 19.09
C MET A 187 7.50 6.39 17.88
N LEU A 188 7.46 7.71 17.71
CA LEU A 188 8.24 8.42 16.68
C LEU A 188 9.73 8.19 16.85
N GLU A 189 10.24 8.29 18.10
CA GLU A 189 11.64 7.99 18.43
C GLU A 189 12.01 6.52 18.16
N ALA A 190 11.13 5.57 18.50
CA ALA A 190 11.38 4.15 18.28
C ALA A 190 11.50 3.80 16.79
N MET A 191 10.74 4.49 15.93
CA MET A 191 10.76 4.26 14.48
C MET A 191 11.89 4.98 13.74
N GLU A 192 12.73 5.75 14.45
CA GLU A 192 13.84 6.50 13.87
C GLU A 192 14.84 5.61 13.10
N GLN A 193 15.08 4.41 13.58
CA GLN A 193 16.07 3.48 13.02
C GLN A 193 15.59 2.67 11.81
N TYR A 194 14.30 2.71 11.48
CA TYR A 194 13.75 1.91 10.39
C TYR A 194 13.54 2.74 9.13
N PRO A 195 13.91 2.26 7.93
CA PRO A 195 13.71 2.96 6.67
C PRO A 195 12.26 2.84 6.20
N LEU A 196 11.33 3.26 7.05
CA LEU A 196 9.89 3.28 6.82
C LEU A 196 9.34 4.68 7.02
N ASN A 197 8.45 5.11 6.16
CA ASN A 197 7.60 6.24 6.50
C ASN A 197 6.57 5.77 7.52
N VAL A 198 6.27 6.61 8.49
CA VAL A 198 5.29 6.28 9.54
C VAL A 198 4.35 7.43 9.81
N GLY A 199 3.11 7.06 10.19
CA GLY A 199 2.11 7.98 10.71
C GLY A 199 1.33 7.33 11.84
N PHE A 200 1.24 7.97 13.01
CA PHE A 200 0.53 7.41 14.16
C PHE A 200 -0.84 8.03 14.33
N LEU A 201 -1.81 7.18 14.68
CA LEU A 201 -3.18 7.58 14.98
C LEU A 201 -3.35 7.77 16.50
N GLY A 202 -3.81 8.96 16.87
CA GLY A 202 -4.20 9.25 18.25
C GLY A 202 -5.57 8.67 18.61
N LYS A 203 -5.90 8.65 19.89
CA LYS A 203 -7.18 8.19 20.39
C LYS A 203 -8.27 9.22 20.15
N GLY A 204 -9.22 8.90 19.27
CA GLY A 204 -10.39 9.73 18.97
C GLY A 204 -11.55 9.52 19.95
N ASN A 205 -11.56 8.43 20.73
CA ASN A 205 -12.65 8.07 21.62
C ASN A 205 -12.73 8.99 22.87
N THR A 206 -13.14 10.22 22.65
CA THR A 206 -13.42 11.22 23.69
C THR A 206 -14.30 12.33 23.11
N VAL A 207 -15.08 13.00 23.95
CA VAL A 207 -15.78 14.25 23.61
C VAL A 207 -14.93 15.49 23.89
N SER A 208 -13.76 15.33 24.48
CA SER A 208 -12.84 16.43 24.78
C SER A 208 -12.03 16.83 23.55
N HIS A 209 -12.40 17.91 22.91
CA HIS A 209 -11.64 18.50 21.80
C HIS A 209 -10.18 18.80 22.19
N GLU A 210 -9.95 19.30 23.41
CA GLU A 210 -8.59 19.64 23.86
C GLU A 210 -7.72 18.38 24.00
N ALA A 211 -8.27 17.26 24.48
CA ALA A 211 -7.53 16.00 24.57
C ALA A 211 -7.13 15.47 23.18
N MET A 212 -7.97 15.66 22.17
CA MET A 212 -7.64 15.31 20.78
C MET A 212 -6.60 16.28 20.20
N LEU A 213 -6.78 17.58 20.37
CA LEU A 213 -5.82 18.60 19.91
C LEU A 213 -4.43 18.40 20.53
N SER A 214 -4.37 18.02 21.81
CA SER A 214 -3.10 17.71 22.49
C SER A 214 -2.34 16.55 21.80
N GLN A 215 -3.06 15.51 21.38
CA GLN A 215 -2.47 14.38 20.64
C GLN A 215 -2.00 14.80 19.24
N ILE A 216 -2.79 15.61 18.54
CA ILE A 216 -2.44 16.14 17.22
C ILE A 216 -1.16 16.98 17.31
N ARG A 217 -1.05 17.90 18.27
CA ARG A 217 0.19 18.67 18.55
C ARG A 217 1.36 17.77 18.99
N GLY A 218 1.04 16.62 19.59
CA GLY A 218 2.01 15.62 20.02
C GLY A 218 2.55 14.72 18.91
N GLY A 219 2.05 14.87 17.66
CA GLY A 219 2.56 14.14 16.50
C GLY A 219 1.61 13.11 15.91
N ALA A 220 0.33 13.09 16.30
CA ALA A 220 -0.65 12.26 15.61
C ALA A 220 -0.86 12.76 14.18
N LEU A 221 -0.87 11.82 13.22
CA LEU A 221 -1.24 12.06 11.82
C LEU A 221 -2.77 12.21 11.69
N GLY A 222 -3.52 11.44 12.44
CA GLY A 222 -4.97 11.37 12.44
C GLY A 222 -5.51 10.82 13.76
N LEU A 223 -6.80 10.53 13.79
CA LEU A 223 -7.46 9.95 14.96
C LEU A 223 -8.08 8.60 14.61
N LYS A 224 -8.12 7.69 15.58
CA LYS A 224 -8.79 6.39 15.48
C LYS A 224 -9.94 6.31 16.46
N LEU A 225 -11.07 5.83 15.98
CA LEU A 225 -12.26 5.44 16.75
C LEU A 225 -12.37 3.92 16.78
N HIS A 226 -12.67 3.37 17.96
CA HIS A 226 -12.86 1.94 18.17
C HIS A 226 -13.89 1.70 19.29
N GLU A 227 -14.78 0.73 19.11
CA GLU A 227 -15.86 0.44 20.06
C GLU A 227 -15.36 0.06 21.45
N ASP A 228 -14.25 -0.65 21.56
CA ASP A 228 -13.65 -1.01 22.87
C ASP A 228 -13.38 0.21 23.76
N TRP A 229 -13.26 1.38 23.15
CA TRP A 229 -13.13 2.66 23.83
C TRP A 229 -14.44 3.46 23.91
N GLY A 230 -15.53 2.93 23.33
CA GLY A 230 -16.83 3.60 23.26
C GLY A 230 -16.96 4.57 22.07
N SER A 231 -17.54 4.10 20.97
CA SER A 231 -17.77 4.91 19.74
C SER A 231 -19.21 5.41 19.68
N THR A 232 -19.61 6.24 20.65
CA THR A 232 -20.96 6.86 20.67
C THR A 232 -21.10 7.92 19.58
N PRO A 233 -22.33 8.31 19.17
CA PRO A 233 -22.54 9.39 18.22
C PRO A 233 -21.85 10.69 18.60
N ALA A 234 -21.85 11.05 19.89
CA ALA A 234 -21.18 12.24 20.40
C ALA A 234 -19.65 12.17 20.22
N VAL A 235 -19.05 10.98 20.38
CA VAL A 235 -17.62 10.75 20.18
C VAL A 235 -17.26 10.84 18.69
N ILE A 236 -18.06 10.23 17.82
CA ILE A 236 -17.87 10.32 16.37
C ILE A 236 -17.94 11.78 15.90
N ASP A 237 -18.99 12.51 16.33
CA ASP A 237 -19.18 13.91 16.00
C ASP A 237 -18.03 14.80 16.51
N ALA A 238 -17.60 14.62 17.76
CA ALA A 238 -16.49 15.38 18.33
C ALA A 238 -15.17 15.15 17.58
N SER A 239 -14.86 13.91 17.23
CA SER A 239 -13.66 13.57 16.48
C SER A 239 -13.66 14.17 15.08
N LEU A 240 -14.78 14.07 14.36
CA LEU A 240 -14.92 14.67 13.04
C LEU A 240 -14.90 16.20 13.09
N THR A 241 -15.47 16.81 14.14
CA THR A 241 -15.39 18.26 14.35
C THR A 241 -13.96 18.75 14.57
N VAL A 242 -13.14 17.99 15.30
CA VAL A 242 -11.70 18.30 15.43
C VAL A 242 -10.97 18.08 14.11
N ALA A 243 -11.29 17.01 13.39
CA ALA A 243 -10.70 16.72 12.09
C ALA A 243 -11.00 17.84 11.06
N ASP A 244 -12.23 18.34 11.01
CA ASP A 244 -12.63 19.44 10.12
C ASP A 244 -11.82 20.73 10.39
N ARG A 245 -11.43 20.96 11.64
CA ARG A 245 -10.62 22.12 12.04
C ARG A 245 -9.12 21.95 11.77
N THR A 246 -8.63 20.72 11.74
CA THR A 246 -7.19 20.42 11.69
C THR A 246 -6.74 19.76 10.37
N GLY A 247 -7.69 19.41 9.49
CA GLY A 247 -7.40 18.83 8.18
C GLY A 247 -7.05 17.34 8.21
N ILE A 248 -7.11 16.67 9.36
CA ILE A 248 -6.67 15.27 9.51
C ILE A 248 -7.75 14.25 9.12
N GLN A 249 -7.34 12.99 8.98
CA GLN A 249 -8.27 11.87 8.79
C GLN A 249 -8.75 11.32 10.14
N VAL A 250 -9.99 10.82 10.15
CA VAL A 250 -10.51 9.95 11.21
C VAL A 250 -10.67 8.55 10.62
N ALA A 251 -10.04 7.57 11.24
CA ALA A 251 -10.26 6.16 10.93
C ALA A 251 -11.23 5.57 11.94
N ILE A 252 -12.23 4.82 11.46
CA ILE A 252 -13.19 4.15 12.33
C ILE A 252 -13.12 2.63 12.13
N HIS A 253 -13.00 1.90 13.23
CA HIS A 253 -13.34 0.50 13.29
C HIS A 253 -14.83 0.39 12.99
N THR A 254 -15.20 -0.34 11.94
CA THR A 254 -16.58 -0.36 11.44
C THR A 254 -17.50 -1.08 12.39
N ASP A 255 -17.82 -0.37 13.43
CA ASP A 255 -18.80 -0.78 14.39
C ASP A 255 -19.80 0.33 14.61
N THR A 256 -20.95 -0.03 15.06
CA THR A 256 -21.96 0.88 15.53
C THR A 256 -21.87 1.02 17.05
N LEU A 257 -22.39 2.06 17.55
CA LEU A 257 -22.65 2.41 18.95
C LEU A 257 -22.47 1.25 19.96
N ASN A 258 -21.22 1.00 20.40
CA ASN A 258 -20.94 -0.02 21.40
C ASN A 258 -21.60 -1.38 21.08
N GLU A 259 -21.47 -1.82 19.82
CA GLU A 259 -21.94 -3.13 19.35
C GLU A 259 -23.47 -3.30 19.28
N ALA A 260 -24.21 -2.23 19.27
CA ALA A 260 -25.66 -2.28 19.15
C ALA A 260 -26.16 -1.45 17.95
N GLY A 261 -27.11 -1.99 17.21
CA GLY A 261 -27.84 -1.28 16.20
C GLY A 261 -27.37 -1.52 14.77
N PHE A 262 -27.82 -0.67 13.89
CA PHE A 262 -27.60 -0.70 12.44
C PHE A 262 -26.71 0.50 12.03
N VAL A 263 -26.14 0.41 10.83
CA VAL A 263 -25.21 1.44 10.31
C VAL A 263 -25.82 2.85 10.21
N GLY A 264 -27.13 2.96 10.13
CA GLY A 264 -27.84 4.24 10.00
C GLY A 264 -27.50 5.25 11.10
N ASP A 265 -27.36 4.81 12.35
CA ASP A 265 -27.00 5.68 13.47
C ASP A 265 -25.55 6.19 13.37
N THR A 266 -24.63 5.32 12.92
CA THR A 266 -23.25 5.71 12.65
C THR A 266 -23.16 6.72 11.50
N LEU A 267 -23.88 6.48 10.39
CA LEU A 267 -23.94 7.42 9.26
C LEU A 267 -24.55 8.77 9.67
N ALA A 268 -25.58 8.76 10.53
CA ALA A 268 -26.15 9.99 11.06
C ALA A 268 -25.14 10.79 11.89
N ALA A 269 -24.31 10.13 12.70
CA ALA A 269 -23.25 10.76 13.47
C ALA A 269 -22.10 11.28 12.58
N ILE A 270 -21.75 10.56 11.52
CA ILE A 270 -20.77 11.00 10.50
C ILE A 270 -21.27 12.25 9.78
N ALA A 271 -22.57 12.33 9.50
CA ALA A 271 -23.24 13.52 8.93
C ALA A 271 -22.59 13.99 7.60
N GLY A 272 -22.24 13.05 6.70
CA GLY A 272 -21.69 13.37 5.38
C GLY A 272 -20.24 13.89 5.39
N ARG A 273 -19.53 13.77 6.50
CA ARG A 273 -18.10 14.14 6.60
C ARG A 273 -17.18 13.01 6.17
N GLY A 274 -16.02 13.34 5.60
CA GLY A 274 -15.02 12.35 5.16
C GLY A 274 -14.52 11.49 6.32
N ILE A 275 -14.51 10.16 6.14
CA ILE A 275 -14.04 9.19 7.13
C ILE A 275 -13.46 7.95 6.45
N HIS A 276 -12.41 7.36 7.03
CA HIS A 276 -11.82 6.11 6.58
C HIS A 276 -12.39 4.93 7.39
N ALA A 277 -13.19 4.09 6.74
CA ALA A 277 -13.80 2.92 7.36
C ALA A 277 -12.90 1.69 7.19
N TYR A 278 -12.48 1.08 8.31
CA TYR A 278 -11.69 -0.15 8.34
C TYR A 278 -12.58 -1.38 8.20
N HIS A 279 -12.02 -2.51 7.70
CA HIS A 279 -12.70 -3.81 7.53
C HIS A 279 -14.22 -3.68 7.28
N THR A 280 -14.55 -3.00 6.20
CA THR A 280 -15.91 -2.51 5.88
C THR A 280 -16.95 -3.64 5.71
N GLU A 281 -16.53 -4.89 5.54
CA GLU A 281 -17.44 -6.04 5.46
C GLU A 281 -17.96 -6.51 6.84
N GLY A 282 -17.32 -6.06 7.92
CA GLY A 282 -17.76 -6.28 9.29
C GLY A 282 -17.10 -7.43 10.05
N ALA A 283 -16.38 -8.36 9.41
CA ALA A 283 -15.76 -9.50 10.10
C ALA A 283 -14.60 -9.11 11.03
N GLY A 284 -14.04 -7.91 10.87
CA GLY A 284 -13.01 -7.39 11.77
C GLY A 284 -13.51 -6.97 13.16
N GLY A 285 -14.82 -7.03 13.43
CA GLY A 285 -15.36 -6.70 14.73
C GLY A 285 -16.69 -5.94 14.74
N GLY A 286 -17.22 -5.52 13.61
CA GLY A 286 -18.49 -4.79 13.56
C GLY A 286 -19.71 -5.67 13.86
N HIS A 287 -20.63 -5.19 14.71
CA HIS A 287 -21.87 -5.91 15.02
C HIS A 287 -23.05 -5.49 14.12
N ALA A 288 -22.95 -4.37 13.41
CA ALA A 288 -24.00 -3.99 12.47
C ALA A 288 -24.07 -5.01 11.32
N PRO A 289 -25.18 -5.72 11.14
CA PRO A 289 -25.29 -6.72 10.07
C PRO A 289 -25.21 -6.09 8.68
N ASP A 290 -25.55 -4.80 8.58
CA ASP A 290 -25.63 -4.01 7.35
C ASP A 290 -24.43 -3.06 7.13
N ILE A 291 -23.38 -3.16 7.92
CA ILE A 291 -22.22 -2.24 7.88
C ILE A 291 -21.61 -2.11 6.47
N MET A 292 -21.61 -3.18 5.68
CA MET A 292 -21.08 -3.19 4.32
C MET A 292 -21.75 -2.14 3.40
N THR A 293 -22.95 -1.70 3.72
CA THR A 293 -23.70 -0.70 2.93
C THR A 293 -23.00 0.65 2.85
N VAL A 294 -22.07 0.95 3.78
CA VAL A 294 -21.27 2.20 3.78
C VAL A 294 -20.41 2.36 2.52
N VAL A 295 -20.13 1.29 1.76
CA VAL A 295 -19.40 1.39 0.49
C VAL A 295 -20.12 2.24 -0.55
N SER A 296 -21.43 2.44 -0.39
CA SER A 296 -22.26 3.25 -1.28
C SER A 296 -22.17 4.75 -0.95
N GLU A 297 -21.65 5.11 0.23
CA GLU A 297 -21.61 6.48 0.71
C GLU A 297 -20.46 7.28 0.05
N PRO A 298 -20.74 8.50 -0.46
CA PRO A 298 -19.74 9.28 -1.20
C PRO A 298 -18.58 9.78 -0.34
N HIS A 299 -18.79 9.92 0.96
CA HIS A 299 -17.82 10.48 1.91
C HIS A 299 -17.11 9.40 2.76
N VAL A 300 -17.48 8.13 2.61
CA VAL A 300 -16.80 7.02 3.28
C VAL A 300 -15.73 6.45 2.36
N LEU A 301 -14.50 6.33 2.88
CA LEU A 301 -13.38 5.69 2.21
C LEU A 301 -13.24 4.27 2.75
N PRO A 302 -13.80 3.25 2.07
CA PRO A 302 -13.86 1.91 2.61
C PRO A 302 -12.56 1.15 2.39
N SER A 303 -12.13 0.41 3.41
CA SER A 303 -10.99 -0.50 3.33
C SER A 303 -11.33 -1.90 3.83
N SER A 304 -10.59 -2.87 3.35
CA SER A 304 -10.55 -4.25 3.82
C SER A 304 -9.25 -4.57 4.49
N THR A 305 -9.24 -5.65 5.25
CA THR A 305 -8.04 -6.25 5.82
C THR A 305 -7.75 -7.60 5.18
N ASN A 306 -6.48 -7.99 5.15
CA ASN A 306 -6.05 -9.16 4.37
C ASN A 306 -6.48 -10.53 4.91
N PRO A 307 -6.83 -10.75 6.19
CA PRO A 307 -7.29 -12.07 6.66
C PRO A 307 -8.51 -12.61 5.92
N THR A 308 -9.43 -11.73 5.50
CA THR A 308 -10.64 -12.14 4.79
C THR A 308 -10.44 -12.23 3.25
N ARG A 309 -9.23 -11.90 2.75
CA ARG A 309 -8.93 -11.77 1.32
C ARG A 309 -7.98 -12.83 0.80
N PRO A 310 -8.28 -13.47 -0.31
CA PRO A 310 -9.64 -13.69 -0.84
C PRO A 310 -10.43 -14.67 0.03
N TYR A 311 -11.75 -14.74 -0.14
CA TYR A 311 -12.59 -15.71 0.55
C TYR A 311 -12.25 -17.14 0.14
N THR A 312 -11.80 -17.96 1.10
CA THR A 312 -11.41 -19.37 0.94
C THR A 312 -12.19 -20.28 1.86
N VAL A 313 -12.09 -21.57 1.66
CA VAL A 313 -12.75 -22.59 2.49
C VAL A 313 -12.38 -22.51 3.99
N ASN A 314 -11.24 -21.93 4.33
CA ASN A 314 -10.76 -21.82 5.72
C ASN A 314 -11.02 -20.44 6.33
N THR A 315 -11.36 -19.44 5.53
CA THR A 315 -11.37 -18.03 5.96
C THR A 315 -12.28 -17.79 7.17
N ALA A 316 -13.48 -18.33 7.17
CA ALA A 316 -14.44 -18.07 8.25
C ALA A 316 -13.99 -18.69 9.58
N GLU A 317 -13.45 -19.91 9.56
CA GLU A 317 -12.97 -20.61 10.75
C GLU A 317 -11.70 -19.94 11.32
N GLU A 318 -10.72 -19.67 10.47
CA GLU A 318 -9.49 -18.96 10.88
C GLU A 318 -9.78 -17.57 11.45
N HIS A 319 -10.77 -16.87 10.86
CA HIS A 319 -11.12 -15.52 11.29
C HIS A 319 -11.84 -15.52 12.64
N LEU A 320 -12.67 -16.52 12.88
CA LEU A 320 -13.32 -16.72 14.19
C LEU A 320 -12.28 -16.91 15.30
N ASP A 321 -11.30 -17.79 15.09
CA ASP A 321 -10.21 -18.01 16.04
C ASP A 321 -9.40 -16.73 16.31
N MET A 322 -9.07 -15.98 15.27
CA MET A 322 -8.34 -14.71 15.40
C MET A 322 -9.15 -13.68 16.18
N LEU A 323 -10.45 -13.56 15.93
CA LEU A 323 -11.34 -12.63 16.62
C LEU A 323 -11.44 -12.96 18.12
N MET A 324 -11.57 -14.25 18.45
CA MET A 324 -11.57 -14.70 19.84
C MET A 324 -10.32 -14.25 20.61
N VAL A 325 -9.15 -14.40 19.98
CA VAL A 325 -7.87 -14.00 20.60
C VAL A 325 -7.72 -12.49 20.69
N CYS A 326 -8.02 -11.77 19.61
CA CYS A 326 -7.84 -10.31 19.51
C CYS A 326 -8.71 -9.56 20.53
N HIS A 327 -9.96 -9.97 20.70
CA HIS A 327 -10.92 -9.34 21.62
C HIS A 327 -10.92 -9.96 23.04
N HIS A 328 -9.93 -10.79 23.37
CA HIS A 328 -9.79 -11.42 24.69
C HIS A 328 -11.00 -12.28 25.10
N LEU A 329 -11.68 -12.89 24.14
CA LEU A 329 -12.83 -13.75 24.35
C LEU A 329 -12.39 -15.16 24.79
N ASN A 330 -13.25 -15.85 25.55
CA ASN A 330 -12.97 -17.18 26.06
C ASN A 330 -13.88 -18.22 25.38
N PRO A 331 -13.35 -19.18 24.60
CA PRO A 331 -14.16 -20.18 23.91
C PRO A 331 -14.93 -21.12 24.85
N ALA A 332 -14.57 -21.15 26.13
CA ALA A 332 -15.31 -21.90 27.17
C ALA A 332 -16.55 -21.15 27.71
N VAL A 333 -16.72 -19.87 27.33
CA VAL A 333 -17.87 -19.04 27.71
C VAL A 333 -18.82 -18.96 26.51
N PRO A 334 -20.05 -19.56 26.62
CA PRO A 334 -20.98 -19.60 25.50
C PRO A 334 -21.37 -18.23 24.95
N GLU A 335 -21.44 -17.22 25.79
CA GLU A 335 -21.77 -15.83 25.41
C GLU A 335 -20.65 -15.21 24.58
N ASP A 336 -19.39 -15.45 24.92
CA ASP A 336 -18.23 -14.98 24.17
C ASP A 336 -18.17 -15.63 22.78
N LEU A 337 -18.44 -16.94 22.72
CA LEU A 337 -18.48 -17.65 21.45
C LEU A 337 -19.62 -17.15 20.56
N ALA A 338 -20.83 -16.99 21.11
CA ALA A 338 -21.98 -16.47 20.37
C ALA A 338 -21.73 -15.04 19.86
N PHE A 339 -21.06 -14.20 20.64
CA PHE A 339 -20.63 -12.87 20.24
C PHE A 339 -19.68 -12.93 19.04
N ALA A 340 -18.65 -13.76 19.09
CA ALA A 340 -17.71 -13.92 17.97
C ALA A 340 -18.38 -14.47 16.71
N GLU A 341 -19.19 -15.53 16.84
CA GLU A 341 -19.92 -16.14 15.71
C GLU A 341 -20.89 -15.17 15.04
N SER A 342 -21.49 -14.23 15.77
CA SER A 342 -22.39 -13.23 15.21
C SER A 342 -21.70 -12.27 14.24
N ARG A 343 -20.38 -12.18 14.27
CA ARG A 343 -19.58 -11.26 13.45
C ARG A 343 -18.95 -11.92 12.22
N ILE A 344 -18.74 -13.23 12.26
CA ILE A 344 -18.11 -13.95 11.16
C ILE A 344 -19.17 -14.50 10.21
N ARG A 345 -19.30 -13.86 9.04
CA ARG A 345 -20.38 -14.12 8.10
C ARG A 345 -19.82 -14.47 6.73
N PRO A 346 -19.88 -15.73 6.30
CA PRO A 346 -19.38 -16.17 5.00
C PRO A 346 -19.96 -15.39 3.80
N SER A 347 -21.22 -14.95 3.89
CA SER A 347 -21.89 -14.19 2.83
C SER A 347 -21.30 -12.79 2.64
N THR A 348 -21.03 -12.06 3.72
CA THR A 348 -20.42 -10.72 3.64
C THR A 348 -18.95 -10.81 3.26
N ILE A 349 -18.21 -11.78 3.80
CA ILE A 349 -16.80 -12.04 3.42
C ILE A 349 -16.69 -12.37 1.93
N GLY A 350 -17.59 -13.19 1.41
CA GLY A 350 -17.60 -13.54 -0.02
C GLY A 350 -18.02 -12.38 -0.92
N ALA A 351 -18.96 -11.54 -0.50
CA ALA A 351 -19.40 -10.36 -1.22
C ALA A 351 -18.30 -9.28 -1.28
N GLU A 352 -17.43 -9.21 -0.28
CA GLU A 352 -16.32 -8.28 -0.21
C GLU A 352 -15.35 -8.43 -1.40
N ASP A 353 -15.02 -9.66 -1.84
CA ASP A 353 -14.21 -9.90 -3.05
C ASP A 353 -14.82 -9.23 -4.29
N ILE A 354 -16.14 -9.36 -4.44
CA ILE A 354 -16.87 -8.79 -5.56
C ILE A 354 -16.87 -7.27 -5.51
N LEU A 355 -17.05 -6.67 -4.33
CA LEU A 355 -16.98 -5.22 -4.14
C LEU A 355 -15.59 -4.67 -4.44
N HIS A 356 -14.53 -5.44 -4.15
CA HIS A 356 -13.17 -5.09 -4.59
C HIS A 356 -13.04 -5.08 -6.11
N ASP A 357 -13.57 -6.08 -6.79
CA ASP A 357 -13.46 -6.19 -8.24
C ASP A 357 -14.33 -5.15 -8.98
N LEU A 358 -15.45 -4.74 -8.37
CA LEU A 358 -16.26 -3.62 -8.83
C LEU A 358 -15.60 -2.24 -8.60
N GLY A 359 -14.57 -2.15 -7.77
CA GLY A 359 -13.98 -0.89 -7.36
C GLY A 359 -14.78 -0.16 -6.29
N ALA A 360 -15.63 -0.86 -5.56
CA ALA A 360 -16.45 -0.28 -4.49
C ALA A 360 -15.70 -0.20 -3.16
N ILE A 361 -14.79 -1.14 -2.87
CA ILE A 361 -13.86 -1.04 -1.74
C ILE A 361 -12.52 -0.53 -2.27
N SER A 362 -12.07 0.60 -1.74
CA SER A 362 -11.00 1.39 -2.35
C SER A 362 -9.60 1.05 -1.88
N ILE A 363 -9.46 0.42 -0.70
CA ILE A 363 -8.18 0.20 -0.02
C ILE A 363 -8.11 -1.23 0.51
N ILE A 364 -6.92 -1.82 0.45
CA ILE A 364 -6.56 -3.05 1.17
C ILE A 364 -5.40 -2.73 2.11
N SER A 365 -5.53 -3.13 3.37
CA SER A 365 -4.55 -3.01 4.43
C SER A 365 -4.40 -4.34 5.19
N SER A 366 -3.58 -4.37 6.25
CA SER A 366 -3.30 -5.65 6.90
C SER A 366 -4.14 -5.96 8.11
N ASP A 367 -4.39 -5.01 8.99
CA ASP A 367 -4.77 -5.24 10.38
C ASP A 367 -3.63 -5.99 11.14
N SER A 368 -2.39 -5.61 10.82
CA SER A 368 -1.20 -6.34 11.23
C SER A 368 -1.01 -6.35 12.72
N GLN A 369 -0.61 -7.50 13.22
CA GLN A 369 -0.36 -7.88 14.61
C GLN A 369 -1.62 -7.95 15.51
N ALA A 370 -2.81 -7.60 15.01
CA ALA A 370 -4.08 -8.01 15.60
C ALA A 370 -4.61 -9.26 14.90
N MET A 371 -5.21 -9.10 13.70
CA MET A 371 -5.82 -10.21 12.98
C MET A 371 -5.16 -10.52 11.63
N GLY A 372 -4.35 -9.61 11.09
CA GLY A 372 -3.71 -9.77 9.79
C GLY A 372 -2.19 -9.69 9.79
N ARG A 373 -1.60 -9.64 8.60
CA ARG A 373 -0.15 -9.72 8.38
C ARG A 373 0.31 -8.67 7.37
N VAL A 374 1.23 -7.79 7.79
CA VAL A 374 1.79 -6.74 6.92
C VAL A 374 2.45 -7.31 5.66
N GLY A 375 3.15 -8.42 5.79
CA GLY A 375 3.82 -9.11 4.68
C GLY A 375 2.88 -9.68 3.61
N GLU A 376 1.56 -9.71 3.88
CA GLU A 376 0.56 -10.26 2.97
C GLU A 376 -0.31 -9.20 2.27
N VAL A 377 -0.10 -7.90 2.51
CA VAL A 377 -0.92 -6.84 1.88
C VAL A 377 -0.87 -6.93 0.36
N VAL A 378 0.33 -6.94 -0.21
CA VAL A 378 0.52 -7.02 -1.67
C VAL A 378 0.06 -8.37 -2.20
N LEU A 379 0.52 -9.46 -1.58
CA LEU A 379 0.22 -10.83 -1.98
C LEU A 379 -1.30 -11.11 -2.03
N ARG A 380 -2.02 -10.82 -0.94
CA ARG A 380 -3.47 -11.07 -0.84
C ARG A 380 -4.27 -10.21 -1.82
N THR A 381 -3.79 -9.00 -2.11
CA THR A 381 -4.40 -8.15 -3.15
C THR A 381 -4.38 -8.84 -4.51
N TRP A 382 -3.25 -9.42 -4.91
CA TRP A 382 -3.11 -10.10 -6.20
C TRP A 382 -3.79 -11.46 -6.24
N GLN A 383 -3.83 -12.18 -5.12
CA GLN A 383 -4.65 -13.40 -5.00
C GLN A 383 -6.14 -13.09 -5.18
N THR A 384 -6.63 -12.00 -4.59
CA THR A 384 -8.03 -11.54 -4.77
C THR A 384 -8.30 -11.18 -6.23
N ALA A 385 -7.41 -10.42 -6.88
CA ALA A 385 -7.54 -10.09 -8.30
C ALA A 385 -7.61 -11.33 -9.20
N HIS A 386 -6.77 -12.33 -8.93
CA HIS A 386 -6.77 -13.61 -9.65
C HIS A 386 -8.09 -14.36 -9.46
N VAL A 387 -8.57 -14.53 -8.22
CA VAL A 387 -9.82 -15.21 -7.92
C VAL A 387 -11.00 -14.51 -8.62
N MET A 388 -11.02 -13.18 -8.60
CA MET A 388 -12.05 -12.40 -9.27
C MET A 388 -12.00 -12.54 -10.79
N LYS A 389 -10.81 -12.54 -11.40
CA LYS A 389 -10.69 -12.84 -12.84
C LYS A 389 -11.27 -14.19 -13.20
N ARG A 390 -10.95 -15.23 -12.43
CA ARG A 390 -11.46 -16.59 -12.69
C ARG A 390 -12.98 -16.69 -12.55
N ARG A 391 -13.57 -15.96 -11.61
CA ARG A 391 -15.01 -16.00 -11.34
C ARG A 391 -15.83 -15.09 -12.24
N ARG A 392 -15.33 -13.92 -12.56
CA ARG A 392 -16.08 -12.85 -13.22
C ARG A 392 -15.63 -12.55 -14.65
N GLY A 393 -14.52 -13.17 -15.10
CA GLY A 393 -13.93 -12.89 -16.41
C GLY A 393 -13.23 -11.54 -16.50
N ALA A 394 -13.13 -10.99 -17.70
CA ALA A 394 -12.54 -9.67 -17.96
C ALA A 394 -13.41 -8.54 -17.39
N LEU A 395 -12.78 -7.49 -16.87
CA LEU A 395 -13.51 -6.26 -16.52
C LEU A 395 -13.94 -5.49 -17.78
N PRO A 396 -14.99 -4.67 -17.69
CA PRO A 396 -15.27 -3.68 -18.73
C PRO A 396 -14.04 -2.82 -18.99
N GLY A 397 -13.59 -2.77 -20.24
CA GLY A 397 -12.34 -2.07 -20.63
C GLY A 397 -11.11 -2.97 -20.72
N ASP A 398 -11.11 -4.16 -20.15
CA ASP A 398 -10.08 -5.18 -20.39
C ASP A 398 -10.41 -5.96 -21.68
N GLY A 399 -9.34 -6.27 -22.43
CA GLY A 399 -9.43 -7.12 -23.62
C GLY A 399 -8.81 -8.50 -23.36
N SER A 400 -7.73 -8.78 -24.09
CA SER A 400 -6.91 -9.98 -23.89
C SER A 400 -5.83 -9.82 -22.80
N ALA A 401 -5.75 -8.65 -22.19
CA ALA A 401 -4.92 -8.31 -21.03
C ALA A 401 -5.80 -7.71 -19.94
N ASP A 402 -5.30 -7.67 -18.71
CA ASP A 402 -6.03 -7.27 -17.50
C ASP A 402 -5.61 -5.88 -17.01
N ASN A 403 -5.21 -4.98 -17.89
CA ASN A 403 -4.61 -3.69 -17.52
C ASN A 403 -5.51 -2.86 -16.62
N HIS A 404 -6.82 -2.81 -16.89
CA HIS A 404 -7.76 -2.07 -16.05
C HIS A 404 -7.88 -2.70 -14.65
N ARG A 405 -8.02 -4.04 -14.59
CA ARG A 405 -8.03 -4.73 -13.28
C ARG A 405 -6.73 -4.51 -12.53
N VAL A 406 -5.58 -4.57 -13.20
CA VAL A 406 -4.27 -4.38 -12.57
C VAL A 406 -4.12 -2.96 -12.04
N ARG A 407 -4.51 -1.92 -12.78
CA ARG A 407 -4.53 -0.53 -12.30
C ARG A 407 -5.45 -0.37 -11.08
N ARG A 408 -6.63 -1.00 -11.09
CA ARG A 408 -7.57 -1.01 -9.95
C ARG A 408 -6.95 -1.60 -8.70
N TYR A 409 -6.29 -2.75 -8.82
CA TYR A 409 -5.77 -3.46 -7.66
C TYR A 409 -4.45 -2.86 -7.13
N VAL A 410 -3.56 -2.36 -7.97
CA VAL A 410 -2.35 -1.67 -7.50
C VAL A 410 -2.68 -0.38 -6.75
N ALA A 411 -3.72 0.34 -7.17
CA ALA A 411 -4.17 1.56 -6.50
C ALA A 411 -4.62 1.33 -5.06
N LYS A 412 -5.11 0.13 -4.71
CA LYS A 412 -5.67 -0.19 -3.39
C LYS A 412 -4.67 -0.17 -2.24
N TYR A 413 -3.40 -0.41 -2.54
CA TYR A 413 -2.33 -0.40 -1.53
C TYR A 413 -1.22 0.63 -1.83
N THR A 414 -1.43 1.49 -2.83
CA THR A 414 -0.50 2.56 -3.20
C THR A 414 -1.16 3.92 -3.10
N ILE A 415 -1.75 4.42 -4.20
CA ILE A 415 -2.27 5.81 -4.25
C ILE A 415 -3.52 6.02 -3.39
N ASN A 416 -4.42 5.05 -3.28
CA ASN A 416 -5.67 5.25 -2.55
C ASN A 416 -5.46 5.42 -1.04
N PRO A 417 -4.68 4.58 -0.32
CA PRO A 417 -4.34 4.87 1.06
C PRO A 417 -3.53 6.17 1.22
N ALA A 418 -2.70 6.55 0.24
CA ALA A 418 -2.01 7.83 0.27
C ALA A 418 -2.99 9.01 0.21
N LEU A 419 -3.99 8.96 -0.67
CA LEU A 419 -5.06 9.97 -0.75
C LEU A 419 -5.88 10.03 0.55
N ALA A 420 -6.29 8.87 1.05
CA ALA A 420 -7.10 8.76 2.26
C ALA A 420 -6.40 9.36 3.50
N GLN A 421 -5.07 9.29 3.55
CA GLN A 421 -4.27 9.76 4.69
C GLN A 421 -3.57 11.10 4.44
N GLY A 422 -3.78 11.74 3.28
CA GLY A 422 -3.16 13.02 2.94
C GLY A 422 -1.67 12.94 2.59
N LEU A 423 -1.19 11.78 2.11
CA LEU A 423 0.22 11.51 1.81
C LEU A 423 0.52 11.60 0.30
N ALA A 424 -0.49 11.73 -0.54
CA ALA A 424 -0.39 11.53 -1.99
C ALA A 424 0.56 12.50 -2.70
N ARG A 425 0.84 13.67 -2.12
CA ARG A 425 1.85 14.60 -2.65
C ARG A 425 3.27 14.03 -2.58
N GLU A 426 3.56 13.25 -1.55
CA GLU A 426 4.90 12.75 -1.25
C GLU A 426 5.16 11.33 -1.75
N ILE A 427 4.14 10.45 -1.69
CA ILE A 427 4.27 8.99 -1.95
C ILE A 427 3.02 8.42 -2.64
N GLY A 428 3.01 7.13 -2.92
CA GLY A 428 1.85 6.35 -3.37
C GLY A 428 1.74 6.15 -4.88
N SER A 429 2.64 6.70 -5.69
CA SER A 429 2.71 6.43 -7.13
C SER A 429 4.09 6.73 -7.69
N VAL A 430 4.37 6.20 -8.88
CA VAL A 430 5.60 6.45 -9.63
C VAL A 430 5.38 7.71 -10.47
N GLU A 431 5.64 8.88 -9.87
CA GLU A 431 5.45 10.18 -10.50
C GLU A 431 6.58 11.13 -10.11
N THR A 432 6.95 12.01 -11.05
CA THR A 432 8.00 13.03 -10.83
C THR A 432 7.68 13.92 -9.62
N GLY A 433 8.69 14.15 -8.78
CA GLY A 433 8.61 14.95 -7.57
C GLY A 433 8.32 14.15 -6.31
N LYS A 434 7.78 12.95 -6.41
CA LYS A 434 7.51 12.07 -5.25
C LYS A 434 8.78 11.42 -4.72
N LEU A 435 8.76 11.05 -3.45
CA LEU A 435 9.82 10.26 -2.83
C LEU A 435 10.00 8.95 -3.59
N ALA A 436 11.22 8.60 -3.92
CA ALA A 436 11.54 7.38 -4.65
C ALA A 436 11.45 6.14 -3.74
N ASP A 437 10.25 5.86 -3.27
CA ASP A 437 9.86 4.64 -2.58
C ASP A 437 9.33 3.66 -3.62
N LEU A 438 10.19 2.77 -4.08
CA LEU A 438 9.97 1.93 -5.24
C LEU A 438 10.27 0.47 -4.93
N VAL A 439 9.53 -0.43 -5.57
CA VAL A 439 9.77 -1.88 -5.45
C VAL A 439 9.98 -2.47 -6.82
N LEU A 440 11.10 -3.15 -7.00
CA LEU A 440 11.46 -3.85 -8.22
C LEU A 440 11.20 -5.35 -8.04
N TRP A 441 10.49 -5.96 -8.99
CA TRP A 441 10.04 -7.34 -8.94
C TRP A 441 10.54 -8.13 -10.14
N GLU A 442 11.01 -9.35 -9.92
CA GLU A 442 11.05 -10.35 -10.99
C GLU A 442 9.60 -10.76 -11.33
N PRO A 443 9.18 -10.79 -12.59
CA PRO A 443 7.79 -11.11 -12.95
C PRO A 443 7.28 -12.42 -12.36
N ALA A 444 8.15 -13.44 -12.27
CA ALA A 444 7.82 -14.74 -11.69
C ALA A 444 7.54 -14.69 -10.17
N PHE A 445 8.03 -13.66 -9.46
CA PHE A 445 7.87 -13.44 -8.02
C PHE A 445 7.07 -12.19 -7.68
N PHE A 446 6.41 -11.62 -8.68
CA PHE A 446 5.62 -10.40 -8.51
C PHE A 446 4.60 -10.54 -7.36
N GLY A 447 4.61 -9.56 -6.46
CA GLY A 447 3.71 -9.53 -5.30
C GLY A 447 4.07 -10.51 -4.17
N VAL A 448 5.10 -11.34 -4.32
CA VAL A 448 5.53 -12.32 -3.30
C VAL A 448 6.88 -11.93 -2.69
N LYS A 449 7.90 -11.75 -3.53
CA LYS A 449 9.27 -11.46 -3.11
C LYS A 449 9.82 -10.29 -3.93
N PRO A 450 9.94 -9.09 -3.35
CA PRO A 450 10.66 -8.00 -3.98
C PRO A 450 12.09 -8.41 -4.35
N HIS A 451 12.52 -8.08 -5.57
CA HIS A 451 13.93 -8.18 -5.94
C HIS A 451 14.76 -7.11 -5.20
N LEU A 452 14.28 -5.87 -5.25
CA LEU A 452 14.83 -4.73 -4.50
C LEU A 452 13.68 -3.89 -3.91
N VAL A 453 13.92 -3.35 -2.72
CA VAL A 453 13.10 -2.28 -2.14
C VAL A 453 13.97 -1.03 -2.00
N ILE A 454 13.56 0.02 -2.68
CA ILE A 454 14.24 1.32 -2.72
C ILE A 454 13.44 2.27 -1.83
N LYS A 455 14.14 2.91 -0.89
CA LYS A 455 13.60 3.90 0.03
C LYS A 455 14.28 5.23 -0.19
N GLY A 456 13.51 6.26 -0.56
CA GLY A 456 14.08 7.57 -0.82
C GLY A 456 15.32 7.50 -1.72
N GLY A 457 15.28 6.67 -2.78
CA GLY A 457 16.36 6.47 -3.73
C GLY A 457 17.51 5.55 -3.28
N GLN A 458 17.48 5.02 -2.06
CA GLN A 458 18.51 4.10 -1.55
C GLN A 458 18.01 2.66 -1.50
N ILE A 459 18.83 1.68 -1.88
CA ILE A 459 18.48 0.27 -1.74
C ILE A 459 18.44 -0.07 -0.25
N ALA A 460 17.22 -0.29 0.28
CA ALA A 460 16.99 -0.61 1.68
C ALA A 460 16.91 -2.12 1.94
N TYR A 461 16.29 -2.89 1.03
CA TYR A 461 16.19 -4.35 1.11
C TYR A 461 16.43 -4.98 -0.26
N ALA A 462 17.01 -6.19 -0.26
CA ALA A 462 17.26 -6.97 -1.47
C ALA A 462 17.21 -8.47 -1.18
N GLN A 463 16.83 -9.26 -2.19
CA GLN A 463 17.06 -10.72 -2.17
C GLN A 463 18.56 -10.96 -2.33
N MET A 464 19.19 -11.55 -1.31
CA MET A 464 20.64 -11.72 -1.27
C MET A 464 21.01 -13.08 -0.68
N GLY A 465 21.98 -13.75 -1.31
CA GLY A 465 22.54 -15.01 -0.84
C GLY A 465 23.49 -14.84 0.34
N ASP A 466 24.38 -15.81 0.54
CA ASP A 466 25.38 -15.77 1.60
C ASP A 466 26.35 -14.60 1.41
N ALA A 467 26.37 -13.71 2.39
CA ALA A 467 27.22 -12.51 2.37
C ALA A 467 28.73 -12.81 2.40
N ASN A 468 29.13 -14.02 2.82
CA ASN A 468 30.53 -14.47 2.81
C ASN A 468 30.93 -15.18 1.52
N ALA A 469 30.00 -15.35 0.57
CA ALA A 469 30.33 -15.99 -0.70
C ALA A 469 31.08 -15.02 -1.64
N SER A 470 31.79 -15.59 -2.61
CA SER A 470 32.48 -14.81 -3.64
C SER A 470 31.54 -14.12 -4.65
N ILE A 471 30.28 -14.53 -4.69
CA ILE A 471 29.21 -13.93 -5.49
C ILE A 471 27.91 -13.88 -4.64
N PRO A 472 26.96 -12.97 -4.93
CA PRO A 472 25.78 -12.74 -4.05
C PRO A 472 24.63 -13.75 -4.25
N THR A 473 24.83 -14.85 -5.00
CA THR A 473 23.77 -15.77 -5.38
C THR A 473 23.70 -17.13 -4.67
N PRO A 474 24.69 -17.57 -3.83
CA PRO A 474 24.58 -18.85 -3.15
C PRO A 474 23.40 -18.91 -2.17
N GLN A 475 22.75 -20.06 -2.12
CA GLN A 475 21.68 -20.33 -1.17
C GLN A 475 22.16 -20.36 0.30
N PRO A 476 21.33 -19.98 1.28
CA PRO A 476 19.97 -19.49 1.14
C PRO A 476 19.90 -18.01 0.69
N ILE A 477 19.04 -17.73 -0.29
CA ILE A 477 18.71 -16.36 -0.67
C ILE A 477 17.56 -15.88 0.23
N LEU A 478 17.80 -14.78 0.91
CA LEU A 478 16.84 -14.21 1.87
C LEU A 478 16.65 -12.70 1.59
N PRO A 479 15.50 -12.12 1.95
CA PRO A 479 15.37 -10.67 2.02
C PRO A 479 16.30 -10.16 3.12
N ARG A 480 17.23 -9.28 2.77
CA ARG A 480 18.23 -8.76 3.69
C ARG A 480 18.23 -7.24 3.70
N PRO A 481 18.44 -6.60 4.87
CA PRO A 481 18.67 -5.17 4.93
C PRO A 481 19.97 -4.81 4.20
N MET A 482 19.92 -3.75 3.39
CA MET A 482 21.02 -3.17 2.64
C MET A 482 21.46 -1.84 3.28
N TYR A 483 22.41 -1.14 2.66
CA TYR A 483 22.97 0.09 3.23
C TYR A 483 21.92 1.19 3.44
N GLY A 484 20.84 1.25 2.65
CA GLY A 484 19.72 2.15 2.87
C GLY A 484 18.90 1.87 4.14
N ALA A 485 19.13 0.71 4.80
CA ALA A 485 18.46 0.33 6.05
C ALA A 485 19.34 0.45 7.29
N ILE A 486 20.61 0.90 7.17
CA ILE A 486 21.55 0.85 8.28
C ILE A 486 22.05 2.23 8.69
N GLY A 487 22.47 2.35 9.94
CA GLY A 487 23.08 3.54 10.48
C GLY A 487 22.14 4.75 10.46
N ARG A 488 22.54 5.81 9.77
CA ARG A 488 21.75 7.05 9.65
C ARG A 488 20.93 7.13 8.35
N ALA A 489 21.03 6.13 7.47
CA ALA A 489 20.32 6.12 6.20
C ALA A 489 18.79 6.24 6.39
N PRO A 490 18.13 5.52 7.33
CA PRO A 490 16.71 5.66 7.59
C PRO A 490 16.24 7.10 7.83
N ALA A 491 17.05 7.89 8.52
CA ALA A 491 16.75 9.30 8.80
C ALA A 491 16.73 10.17 7.52
N SER A 492 17.51 9.81 6.50
CA SER A 492 17.59 10.57 5.24
C SER A 492 16.59 10.11 4.18
N ASN A 493 16.13 8.87 4.23
CA ASN A 493 15.31 8.26 3.17
C ASN A 493 13.84 8.02 3.55
N SER A 494 13.42 8.42 4.75
CA SER A 494 12.05 8.18 5.23
C SER A 494 11.49 9.41 5.95
N PHE A 495 10.16 9.40 6.16
CA PHE A 495 9.42 10.51 6.76
C PHE A 495 8.63 10.09 8.01
N ASN A 496 8.49 11.01 8.95
CA ASN A 496 7.47 11.03 9.98
C ASN A 496 6.32 11.91 9.48
N PHE A 497 5.21 11.30 9.08
CA PHE A 497 4.01 12.03 8.66
C PHE A 497 3.19 12.44 9.88
N VAL A 498 2.89 13.72 9.98
CA VAL A 498 2.15 14.31 11.10
C VAL A 498 1.14 15.34 10.60
N ALA A 499 0.18 15.68 11.45
CA ALA A 499 -0.73 16.79 11.17
C ALA A 499 0.07 18.12 11.04
N PRO A 500 -0.37 19.07 10.18
CA PRO A 500 0.26 20.41 10.08
C PRO A 500 0.41 21.11 11.44
N LEU A 501 -0.62 21.03 12.28
CA LEU A 501 -0.62 21.62 13.62
C LEU A 501 0.54 21.13 14.51
N ALA A 502 1.03 19.90 14.33
CA ALA A 502 2.17 19.38 15.09
C ALA A 502 3.46 20.14 14.74
N ILE A 503 3.66 20.44 13.46
CA ILE A 503 4.83 21.20 12.99
C ILE A 503 4.72 22.67 13.43
N GLU A 504 3.55 23.28 13.28
CA GLU A 504 3.27 24.65 13.74
C GLU A 504 3.53 24.82 15.25
N ASP A 505 3.27 23.77 16.05
CA ASP A 505 3.48 23.74 17.50
C ASP A 505 4.93 23.37 17.90
N GLY A 506 5.86 23.28 16.94
CA GLY A 506 7.28 23.05 17.19
C GLY A 506 7.63 21.61 17.58
N LEU A 507 6.91 20.61 17.10
CA LEU A 507 7.22 19.19 17.36
C LEU A 507 8.64 18.79 16.88
N PRO A 508 9.08 19.18 15.67
CA PRO A 508 10.44 18.85 15.20
C PRO A 508 11.52 19.35 16.13
N GLU A 509 11.39 20.58 16.63
CA GLU A 509 12.35 21.23 17.54
C GLU A 509 12.35 20.58 18.93
N ARG A 510 11.20 20.08 19.38
CA ARG A 510 11.08 19.37 20.67
C ARG A 510 11.69 17.97 20.64
N LEU A 511 11.49 17.22 19.54
CA LEU A 511 11.96 15.83 19.45
C LEU A 511 13.37 15.71 18.86
N GLN A 512 13.79 16.63 18.00
CA GLN A 512 15.12 16.67 17.37
C GLN A 512 15.52 15.36 16.69
N LEU A 513 14.54 14.66 16.05
CA LEU A 513 14.79 13.43 15.32
C LEU A 513 15.54 13.73 14.01
N GLY A 514 16.33 12.77 13.54
CA GLY A 514 16.99 12.86 12.24
C GLY A 514 16.03 12.65 11.07
N LYS A 515 15.02 11.80 11.25
CA LYS A 515 13.98 11.57 10.26
C LYS A 515 13.07 12.81 10.14
N ARG A 516 12.89 13.28 8.90
CA ARG A 516 12.12 14.50 8.63
C ARG A 516 10.65 14.35 9.00
N PHE A 517 10.11 15.40 9.61
CA PHE A 517 8.67 15.57 9.78
C PHE A 517 8.06 16.20 8.52
N VAL A 518 7.00 15.61 8.04
CA VAL A 518 6.27 16.07 6.85
C VAL A 518 4.79 16.24 7.20
N ALA A 519 4.27 17.44 6.95
CA ALA A 519 2.86 17.71 7.12
C ALA A 519 2.03 16.98 6.06
N ILE A 520 0.95 16.34 6.48
CA ILE A 520 -0.04 15.78 5.56
C ILE A 520 -0.83 16.90 4.88
N ASP A 521 -1.38 16.59 3.70
CA ASP A 521 -2.39 17.43 3.07
C ASP A 521 -3.76 17.22 3.75
N SER A 522 -4.64 18.23 3.67
CA SER A 522 -5.98 18.10 4.24
C SER A 522 -6.76 16.95 3.59
N THR A 523 -7.29 16.07 4.42
CA THR A 523 -8.12 14.94 4.00
C THR A 523 -9.62 15.26 3.96
N ARG A 524 -10.02 16.45 4.40
CA ARG A 524 -11.44 16.77 4.61
C ARG A 524 -12.26 16.95 3.34
N GLY A 525 -11.59 17.24 2.22
CA GLY A 525 -12.19 17.27 0.89
C GLY A 525 -12.09 15.98 0.11
N VAL A 526 -11.40 14.95 0.63
CA VAL A 526 -11.23 13.67 -0.04
C VAL A 526 -12.49 12.84 0.09
N THR A 527 -12.97 12.37 -1.04
CA THR A 527 -14.21 11.60 -1.17
C THR A 527 -13.96 10.29 -1.92
N LYS A 528 -14.98 9.47 -2.01
CA LYS A 528 -14.96 8.25 -2.82
C LYS A 528 -14.59 8.52 -4.28
N ALA A 529 -15.01 9.67 -4.84
CA ALA A 529 -14.72 10.05 -6.23
C ALA A 529 -13.22 10.31 -6.51
N ASP A 530 -12.43 10.54 -5.46
CA ASP A 530 -10.98 10.73 -5.58
C ASP A 530 -10.19 9.43 -5.61
N MET A 531 -10.83 8.31 -5.24
CA MET A 531 -10.20 6.98 -5.18
C MET A 531 -9.93 6.44 -6.59
N ARG A 532 -8.67 6.42 -6.98
CA ARG A 532 -8.21 6.03 -8.31
C ARG A 532 -8.66 4.61 -8.65
N GLU A 533 -9.36 4.44 -9.78
CA GLU A 533 -9.91 3.17 -10.27
C GLU A 533 -10.88 2.45 -9.30
N ASN A 534 -11.25 3.11 -8.17
CA ASN A 534 -11.98 2.52 -7.05
C ASN A 534 -13.04 3.46 -6.46
N ASP A 535 -13.76 4.17 -7.33
CA ASP A 535 -14.77 5.18 -7.00
C ASP A 535 -16.22 4.67 -7.13
N ALA A 536 -16.41 3.40 -7.44
CA ALA A 536 -17.71 2.81 -7.65
C ALA A 536 -18.57 2.82 -6.37
N ARG A 537 -19.86 3.11 -6.52
CA ARG A 537 -20.85 3.19 -5.43
C ARG A 537 -22.08 2.38 -5.78
N PRO A 538 -21.97 1.04 -5.85
CA PRO A 538 -23.14 0.19 -6.09
C PRO A 538 -24.12 0.31 -4.91
N ARG A 539 -25.38 0.06 -5.17
CA ARG A 539 -26.36 -0.09 -4.09
C ARG A 539 -26.16 -1.45 -3.43
N VAL A 540 -25.74 -1.44 -2.16
CA VAL A 540 -25.55 -2.65 -1.36
C VAL A 540 -26.68 -2.77 -0.34
N GLU A 541 -27.27 -3.94 -0.26
CA GLU A 541 -28.30 -4.29 0.72
C GLU A 541 -27.86 -5.58 1.43
N VAL A 542 -27.99 -5.61 2.73
CA VAL A 542 -27.70 -6.79 3.56
C VAL A 542 -28.94 -7.11 4.36
N ASP A 543 -29.44 -8.34 4.21
CA ASP A 543 -30.55 -8.81 5.02
C ASP A 543 -30.10 -9.07 6.47
N PRO A 544 -30.73 -8.45 7.47
CA PRO A 544 -30.24 -8.49 8.85
C PRO A 544 -30.42 -9.86 9.53
N ASP A 545 -31.27 -10.73 9.00
CA ASP A 545 -31.55 -12.04 9.59
C ASP A 545 -30.72 -13.15 8.93
N SER A 546 -30.64 -13.13 7.59
CA SER A 546 -29.94 -14.16 6.82
C SER A 546 -28.53 -13.76 6.41
N PHE A 547 -28.17 -12.48 6.56
CA PHE A 547 -26.93 -11.85 6.07
C PHE A 547 -26.73 -12.00 4.56
N ALA A 548 -27.78 -12.25 3.81
CA ALA A 548 -27.74 -12.31 2.36
C ALA A 548 -27.43 -10.91 1.79
N VAL A 549 -26.43 -10.83 0.92
CA VAL A 549 -25.99 -9.57 0.31
C VAL A 549 -26.58 -9.44 -1.09
N ARG A 550 -27.12 -8.26 -1.40
CA ARG A 550 -27.51 -7.89 -2.76
C ARG A 550 -26.69 -6.67 -3.20
N ILE A 551 -26.21 -6.73 -4.43
CA ILE A 551 -25.50 -5.63 -5.08
C ILE A 551 -26.31 -5.23 -6.31
N ASP A 552 -26.76 -3.97 -6.36
CA ASP A 552 -27.65 -3.44 -7.40
C ASP A 552 -28.92 -4.31 -7.64
N GLY A 553 -29.41 -4.91 -6.55
CA GLY A 553 -30.60 -5.78 -6.54
C GLY A 553 -30.33 -7.26 -6.84
N GLU A 554 -29.14 -7.62 -7.31
CA GLU A 554 -28.75 -9.00 -7.58
C GLU A 554 -28.22 -9.69 -6.32
N LEU A 555 -28.70 -10.90 -6.01
CA LEU A 555 -28.19 -11.69 -4.90
C LEU A 555 -26.74 -12.13 -5.18
N VAL A 556 -25.88 -11.89 -4.23
CA VAL A 556 -24.48 -12.30 -4.32
C VAL A 556 -24.32 -13.73 -3.81
N GLU A 557 -23.89 -14.60 -4.69
CA GLU A 557 -23.45 -15.95 -4.34
C GLU A 557 -21.92 -16.02 -4.54
N ALA A 558 -21.18 -16.18 -3.45
CA ALA A 558 -19.73 -16.31 -3.49
C ALA A 558 -19.29 -17.62 -2.85
N ALA A 559 -18.98 -18.61 -3.69
CA ALA A 559 -18.36 -19.84 -3.21
C ALA A 559 -16.93 -19.55 -2.73
N PRO A 560 -16.43 -20.20 -1.65
CA PRO A 560 -15.05 -20.05 -1.22
C PRO A 560 -14.08 -20.60 -2.26
N ALA A 561 -12.88 -20.01 -2.35
CA ALA A 561 -11.80 -20.54 -3.18
C ALA A 561 -11.16 -21.76 -2.51
N THR A 562 -10.87 -22.80 -3.27
CA THR A 562 -10.20 -24.02 -2.84
C THR A 562 -8.71 -24.02 -3.15
N GLU A 563 -8.29 -23.19 -4.09
CA GLU A 563 -6.91 -23.07 -4.55
C GLU A 563 -6.55 -21.60 -4.72
N LEU A 564 -5.34 -21.22 -4.32
CA LEU A 564 -4.77 -19.90 -4.53
C LEU A 564 -3.43 -19.98 -5.24
N PRO A 565 -3.13 -19.03 -6.15
CA PRO A 565 -1.78 -18.82 -6.67
C PRO A 565 -0.87 -18.22 -5.59
N MET A 566 0.42 -18.06 -5.88
CA MET A 566 1.38 -17.37 -5.03
C MET A 566 1.46 -17.98 -3.62
N SER A 567 1.37 -19.30 -3.55
CA SER A 567 1.30 -20.04 -2.29
C SER A 567 2.66 -20.61 -1.85
N GLN A 568 2.66 -21.57 -0.94
CA GLN A 568 3.83 -22.10 -0.20
C GLN A 568 5.12 -22.29 -1.00
N ARG A 569 5.06 -22.75 -2.25
CA ARG A 569 6.27 -22.99 -3.05
C ARG A 569 7.15 -21.75 -3.25
N TYR A 570 6.58 -20.57 -3.20
CA TYR A 570 7.31 -19.31 -3.30
C TYR A 570 8.11 -18.97 -2.04
N PHE A 571 7.81 -19.61 -0.92
CA PHE A 571 8.46 -19.39 0.37
C PHE A 571 9.51 -20.47 0.69
N LEU A 572 9.60 -21.52 -0.15
CA LEU A 572 10.57 -22.61 0.02
C LEU A 572 11.92 -22.34 -0.67
N PHE A 573 11.96 -21.40 -1.63
CA PHE A 573 13.13 -21.16 -2.46
C PHE A 573 13.55 -19.71 -2.49
#